data_b20f6b36722a1e74c31920e418feca47
#
_entry.id   b20f6b36722a1e74c31920e418feca47
#
_cell.length_a   1.000
_cell.length_b   1.000
_cell.length_c   1.000
_cell.angle_alpha   90.00
_cell.angle_beta   90.00
_cell.angle_gamma   90.00
#
_symmetry.space_group_name_H-M   'P 1'
#
loop_
_entity.id
_entity.type
_entity.pdbx_description
1 polymer ?
#
loop_
_entity_poly.entity_id
_entity_poly.type
_entity_poly.pdbx_seq_one_letter_code
_entity_poly.pdbx_strand_id
1 'polypeptide(L)'
;MATLLIVDDSDTARAAIRAVAEQSAIFDRVIEAADGFLGLKYILSESLDVVVCDLEMPGFDGEKLLRAKEVNPGGSNIPFIVVTASDDLNRRTRLLERGAYDVITKPFHGPDLAARLQLHLKIKKLQDELMVKNETLARLSTSDPVTGLRTRRYVSEVLSIEFLRARRYDSPLSIIMGDLDYFKKVNDNFGHLAGDAVLHGVSELLINELRATDVGGRYGGEEILAVLHRCDLQGALVLGERWRGSIENGDFESPDGRKIPVTISLGVAEFHPDMTTADELVEAADQALYRAKDAGRNRVEGAPNS
;
A
#
# COMPACT_ATOMS: atom_id res chain seq x y z
N MET A 1 -14.73 -19.00 6.67
CA MET A 1 -14.61 -20.08 7.68
C MET A 1 -13.96 -19.46 8.90
N ALA A 2 -14.66 -19.38 10.04
CA ALA A 2 -14.16 -18.67 11.22
C ALA A 2 -13.32 -19.60 12.10
N THR A 3 -12.09 -19.21 12.43
CA THR A 3 -11.13 -20.02 13.20
C THR A 3 -10.77 -19.33 14.52
N LEU A 4 -10.96 -20.05 15.62
CA LEU A 4 -10.55 -19.65 16.98
C LEU A 4 -9.25 -20.36 17.36
N LEU A 5 -8.28 -19.63 17.88
CA LEU A 5 -7.12 -20.20 18.58
C LEU A 5 -7.29 -20.02 20.08
N ILE A 6 -7.14 -21.11 20.85
CA ILE A 6 -7.13 -21.11 22.32
C ILE A 6 -5.72 -21.45 22.78
N VAL A 7 -5.11 -20.59 23.59
CA VAL A 7 -3.75 -20.77 24.14
C VAL A 7 -3.85 -20.72 25.67
N ASP A 8 -3.65 -21.83 26.33
CA ASP A 8 -3.70 -21.95 27.80
C ASP A 8 -2.94 -23.23 28.19
N ASP A 9 -2.15 -23.22 29.23
CA ASP A 9 -1.39 -24.41 29.68
C ASP A 9 -2.28 -25.43 30.43
N SER A 10 -3.46 -25.00 30.90
CA SER A 10 -4.44 -25.85 31.57
C SER A 10 -5.38 -26.55 30.58
N ASP A 11 -5.35 -27.88 30.52
CA ASP A 11 -6.29 -28.69 29.72
C ASP A 11 -7.76 -28.39 30.08
N THR A 12 -8.03 -28.18 31.38
CA THR A 12 -9.38 -27.89 31.87
C THR A 12 -9.88 -26.51 31.39
N ALA A 13 -8.99 -25.51 31.36
CA ALA A 13 -9.33 -24.19 30.89
C ALA A 13 -9.58 -24.20 29.37
N ARG A 14 -8.69 -24.88 28.60
CA ARG A 14 -8.91 -25.02 27.15
C ARG A 14 -10.22 -25.73 26.84
N ALA A 15 -10.53 -26.83 27.54
CA ALA A 15 -11.78 -27.56 27.36
C ALA A 15 -13.02 -26.68 27.68
N ALA A 16 -12.93 -25.85 28.72
CA ALA A 16 -14.03 -24.94 29.08
C ALA A 16 -14.26 -23.88 27.99
N ILE A 17 -13.20 -23.24 27.46
CA ILE A 17 -13.30 -22.25 26.38
C ILE A 17 -13.81 -22.90 25.09
N ARG A 18 -13.28 -24.09 24.75
CA ARG A 18 -13.74 -24.88 23.60
C ARG A 18 -15.24 -25.17 23.70
N ALA A 19 -15.71 -25.66 24.84
CA ALA A 19 -17.12 -26.00 25.02
C ALA A 19 -18.03 -24.78 24.79
N VAL A 20 -17.63 -23.59 25.24
CA VAL A 20 -18.36 -22.33 24.98
C VAL A 20 -18.35 -22.00 23.47
N ALA A 21 -17.21 -22.13 22.79
CA ALA A 21 -17.09 -21.85 21.37
C ALA A 21 -17.95 -22.81 20.53
N GLU A 22 -17.95 -24.10 20.85
CA GLU A 22 -18.74 -25.14 20.17
C GLU A 22 -20.24 -24.96 20.40
N GLN A 23 -20.66 -24.71 21.65
CA GLN A 23 -22.08 -24.48 22.00
C GLN A 23 -22.65 -23.23 21.31
N SER A 24 -21.83 -22.22 21.14
CA SER A 24 -22.25 -20.97 20.47
C SER A 24 -22.31 -21.09 18.94
N ALA A 25 -21.71 -22.14 18.35
CA ALA A 25 -21.62 -22.38 16.90
C ALA A 25 -21.12 -21.17 16.09
N ILE A 26 -20.25 -20.34 16.70
CA ILE A 26 -19.74 -19.11 16.10
C ILE A 26 -18.51 -19.39 15.20
N PHE A 27 -17.73 -20.41 15.58
CA PHE A 27 -16.51 -20.79 14.90
C PHE A 27 -16.68 -22.12 14.17
N ASP A 28 -16.15 -22.18 12.95
CA ASP A 28 -16.13 -23.40 12.14
C ASP A 28 -14.97 -24.33 12.55
N ARG A 29 -13.90 -23.76 13.11
CA ARG A 29 -12.69 -24.46 13.53
C ARG A 29 -12.16 -23.90 14.84
N VAL A 30 -11.76 -24.79 15.75
CA VAL A 30 -11.07 -24.44 16.99
C VAL A 30 -9.72 -25.12 17.01
N ILE A 31 -8.65 -24.34 17.22
CA ILE A 31 -7.27 -24.81 17.37
C ILE A 31 -6.86 -24.60 18.82
N GLU A 32 -6.14 -25.54 19.38
CA GLU A 32 -5.61 -25.44 20.75
C GLU A 32 -4.10 -25.45 20.77
N ALA A 33 -3.52 -24.62 21.64
CA ALA A 33 -2.11 -24.60 21.97
C ALA A 33 -1.93 -24.72 23.49
N ALA A 34 -1.10 -25.65 23.91
CA ALA A 34 -0.82 -25.91 25.32
C ALA A 34 0.24 -24.98 25.91
N ASP A 35 0.86 -24.14 25.10
CA ASP A 35 1.85 -23.15 25.53
C ASP A 35 1.94 -21.98 24.53
N GLY A 36 2.64 -20.91 24.94
CA GLY A 36 2.78 -19.71 24.11
C GLY A 36 3.66 -19.90 22.87
N PHE A 37 4.61 -20.85 22.84
CA PHE A 37 5.42 -21.12 21.64
C PHE A 37 4.59 -21.79 20.55
N LEU A 38 3.75 -22.76 20.92
CA LEU A 38 2.80 -23.38 20.00
C LEU A 38 1.75 -22.37 19.53
N GLY A 39 1.28 -21.50 20.44
CA GLY A 39 0.40 -20.37 20.11
C GLY A 39 1.01 -19.44 19.07
N LEU A 40 2.27 -19.04 19.24
CA LEU A 40 3.00 -18.21 18.26
C LEU A 40 3.13 -18.91 16.90
N LYS A 41 3.48 -20.20 16.90
CA LYS A 41 3.55 -20.98 15.66
C LYS A 41 2.23 -20.91 14.89
N TYR A 42 1.09 -21.10 15.55
CA TYR A 42 -0.22 -21.03 14.88
C TYR A 42 -0.57 -19.61 14.42
N ILE A 43 -0.22 -18.57 15.18
CA ILE A 43 -0.42 -17.17 14.73
C ILE A 43 0.35 -16.87 13.44
N LEU A 44 1.52 -17.50 13.24
CA LEU A 44 2.35 -17.29 12.06
C LEU A 44 1.97 -18.18 10.86
N SER A 45 1.34 -19.33 11.10
CA SER A 45 1.10 -20.33 10.05
C SER A 45 -0.37 -20.55 9.67
N GLU A 46 -1.30 -20.10 10.49
CA GLU A 46 -2.73 -20.36 10.30
C GLU A 46 -3.50 -19.04 10.06
N SER A 47 -4.60 -19.13 9.32
CA SER A 47 -5.54 -18.02 9.18
C SER A 47 -6.48 -18.04 10.39
N LEU A 48 -6.32 -17.06 11.27
CA LEU A 48 -7.04 -16.96 12.53
C LEU A 48 -7.97 -15.74 12.54
N ASP A 49 -9.15 -15.91 13.12
CA ASP A 49 -10.13 -14.83 13.26
C ASP A 49 -10.18 -14.24 14.68
N VAL A 50 -9.92 -15.08 15.70
CA VAL A 50 -9.86 -14.65 17.11
C VAL A 50 -8.83 -15.51 17.82
N VAL A 51 -8.09 -14.92 18.76
CA VAL A 51 -7.19 -15.61 19.70
C VAL A 51 -7.70 -15.37 21.12
N VAL A 52 -7.84 -16.44 21.89
CA VAL A 52 -8.05 -16.39 23.35
C VAL A 52 -6.80 -16.97 23.99
N CYS A 53 -6.14 -16.18 24.84
CA CYS A 53 -4.86 -16.55 25.41
C CYS A 53 -4.87 -16.34 26.93
N ASP A 54 -4.42 -17.36 27.67
CA ASP A 54 -4.10 -17.18 29.09
C ASP A 54 -2.90 -16.25 29.24
N LEU A 55 -2.97 -15.39 30.24
CA LEU A 55 -1.87 -14.47 30.53
C LEU A 55 -0.69 -15.17 31.20
N GLU A 56 -0.97 -16.11 32.09
CA GLU A 56 0.02 -16.73 32.98
C GLU A 56 0.34 -18.15 32.54
N MET A 57 1.31 -18.28 31.64
CA MET A 57 1.81 -19.57 31.16
C MET A 57 3.32 -19.70 31.41
N PRO A 58 3.83 -20.90 31.70
CA PRO A 58 5.27 -21.13 31.87
C PRO A 58 6.08 -20.79 30.62
N GLY A 59 7.23 -20.13 30.80
CA GLY A 59 8.18 -19.85 29.73
C GLY A 59 7.78 -18.70 28.81
N PHE A 60 6.89 -18.90 27.87
CA PHE A 60 6.40 -17.89 26.93
C PHE A 60 4.96 -17.50 27.28
N ASP A 61 4.81 -16.45 28.05
CA ASP A 61 3.53 -15.97 28.60
C ASP A 61 2.67 -15.24 27.56
N GLY A 62 1.39 -15.00 27.89
CA GLY A 62 0.43 -14.34 27.00
C GLY A 62 0.80 -12.90 26.64
N GLU A 63 1.54 -12.18 27.51
CA GLU A 63 1.99 -10.82 27.22
C GLU A 63 3.09 -10.79 26.15
N LYS A 64 4.02 -11.76 26.17
CA LYS A 64 5.03 -11.94 25.12
C LYS A 64 4.38 -12.34 23.81
N LEU A 65 3.36 -13.21 23.87
CA LEU A 65 2.63 -13.65 22.67
C LEU A 65 1.87 -12.48 22.03
N LEU A 66 1.22 -11.63 22.83
CA LEU A 66 0.57 -10.42 22.35
C LEU A 66 1.55 -9.48 21.63
N ARG A 67 2.72 -9.22 22.22
CA ARG A 67 3.77 -8.41 21.58
C ARG A 67 4.29 -9.03 20.27
N ALA A 68 4.52 -10.32 20.27
CA ALA A 68 5.00 -11.03 19.07
C ALA A 68 3.99 -10.95 17.92
N LYS A 69 2.69 -11.01 18.23
CA LYS A 69 1.59 -10.82 17.29
C LYS A 69 1.60 -9.43 16.68
N GLU A 70 1.79 -8.38 17.47
CA GLU A 70 1.78 -6.97 17.01
C GLU A 70 2.91 -6.65 16.02
N VAL A 71 4.07 -7.26 16.19
CA VAL A 71 5.23 -7.05 15.29
C VAL A 71 5.06 -7.78 13.95
N ASN A 72 4.14 -8.76 13.87
CA ASN A 72 3.88 -9.49 12.64
C ASN A 72 2.79 -8.78 11.80
N PRO A 73 3.07 -8.37 10.54
CA PRO A 73 2.11 -7.69 9.68
C PRO A 73 0.78 -8.45 9.48
N GLY A 74 0.81 -9.79 9.47
CA GLY A 74 -0.39 -10.63 9.38
C GLY A 74 -1.14 -10.79 10.71
N GLY A 75 -0.49 -10.52 11.84
CA GLY A 75 -1.06 -10.69 13.18
C GLY A 75 -1.77 -9.46 13.73
N SER A 76 -1.41 -8.26 13.29
CA SER A 76 -1.91 -7.00 13.86
C SER A 76 -3.45 -6.89 13.89
N ASN A 77 -4.12 -7.43 12.87
CA ASN A 77 -5.58 -7.35 12.74
C ASN A 77 -6.34 -8.54 13.36
N ILE A 78 -5.66 -9.45 14.08
CA ILE A 78 -6.32 -10.57 14.75
C ILE A 78 -6.74 -10.13 16.17
N PRO A 79 -8.05 -10.12 16.52
CA PRO A 79 -8.50 -9.87 17.88
C PRO A 79 -7.84 -10.85 18.86
N PHE A 80 -7.18 -10.28 19.87
CA PHE A 80 -6.48 -11.02 20.91
C PHE A 80 -7.16 -10.74 22.26
N ILE A 81 -7.80 -11.74 22.82
CA ILE A 81 -8.51 -11.69 24.09
C ILE A 81 -7.64 -12.37 25.14
N VAL A 82 -7.30 -11.63 26.17
CA VAL A 82 -6.51 -12.14 27.30
C VAL A 82 -7.44 -12.70 28.37
N VAL A 83 -7.14 -13.90 28.86
CA VAL A 83 -7.80 -14.48 30.04
C VAL A 83 -6.81 -14.45 31.20
N THR A 84 -7.21 -14.02 32.40
CA THR A 84 -6.31 -13.90 33.55
C THR A 84 -7.04 -14.23 34.86
N ALA A 85 -6.31 -14.73 35.83
CA ALA A 85 -6.82 -14.91 37.19
C ALA A 85 -6.79 -13.63 38.02
N SER A 86 -6.11 -12.57 37.56
CA SER A 86 -5.91 -11.33 38.31
C SER A 86 -7.01 -10.31 38.00
N ASP A 87 -7.58 -9.73 39.05
CA ASP A 87 -8.56 -8.63 39.01
C ASP A 87 -7.90 -7.24 39.04
N ASP A 88 -6.57 -7.15 38.94
CA ASP A 88 -5.86 -5.87 38.96
C ASP A 88 -6.22 -4.99 37.75
N LEU A 89 -6.97 -3.92 38.04
CA LEU A 89 -7.41 -2.92 37.06
C LEU A 89 -6.24 -2.29 36.30
N ASN A 90 -5.12 -2.00 36.96
CA ASN A 90 -3.94 -1.40 36.32
C ASN A 90 -3.30 -2.38 35.32
N ARG A 91 -3.29 -3.67 35.62
CA ARG A 91 -2.79 -4.70 34.72
C ARG A 91 -3.68 -4.85 33.50
N ARG A 92 -5.01 -4.84 33.69
CA ARG A 92 -5.99 -4.89 32.60
C ARG A 92 -5.86 -3.70 31.66
N THR A 93 -5.78 -2.48 32.20
CA THR A 93 -5.60 -1.26 31.40
C THR A 93 -4.33 -1.33 30.56
N ARG A 94 -3.21 -1.74 31.14
CA ARG A 94 -1.95 -1.90 30.42
C ARG A 94 -2.00 -2.95 29.30
N LEU A 95 -2.75 -4.03 29.47
CA LEU A 95 -2.91 -5.04 28.42
C LEU A 95 -3.72 -4.49 27.23
N LEU A 96 -4.79 -3.73 27.50
CA LEU A 96 -5.58 -3.06 26.47
C LEU A 96 -4.76 -1.99 25.72
N GLU A 97 -3.98 -1.18 26.42
CA GLU A 97 -3.05 -0.20 25.83
C GLU A 97 -1.97 -0.86 24.95
N ARG A 98 -1.65 -2.12 25.21
CA ARG A 98 -0.67 -2.93 24.45
C ARG A 98 -1.28 -3.76 23.32
N GLY A 99 -2.53 -3.48 22.94
CA GLY A 99 -3.15 -4.10 21.80
C GLY A 99 -4.02 -5.35 22.08
N ALA A 100 -4.26 -5.69 23.36
CA ALA A 100 -5.31 -6.66 23.66
C ALA A 100 -6.68 -6.05 23.34
N TYR A 101 -7.52 -6.79 22.64
CA TYR A 101 -8.87 -6.35 22.30
C TYR A 101 -9.83 -6.44 23.48
N ASP A 102 -9.60 -7.40 24.37
CA ASP A 102 -10.36 -7.56 25.62
C ASP A 102 -9.55 -8.31 26.68
N VAL A 103 -9.96 -8.16 27.94
CA VAL A 103 -9.39 -8.88 29.10
C VAL A 103 -10.52 -9.47 29.93
N ILE A 104 -10.51 -10.78 30.09
CA ILE A 104 -11.53 -11.55 30.80
C ILE A 104 -10.91 -12.17 32.08
N THR A 105 -11.58 -12.01 33.20
CA THR A 105 -11.12 -12.56 34.48
C THR A 105 -11.66 -13.98 34.70
N LYS A 106 -10.80 -14.90 35.14
CA LYS A 106 -11.20 -16.23 35.66
C LYS A 106 -11.74 -16.12 37.11
N PRO A 107 -12.84 -16.82 37.45
CA PRO A 107 -13.68 -17.66 36.61
C PRO A 107 -14.62 -16.83 35.74
N PHE A 108 -14.79 -17.22 34.50
CA PHE A 108 -15.70 -16.55 33.55
C PHE A 108 -17.03 -17.32 33.41
N HIS A 109 -18.10 -16.60 33.08
CA HIS A 109 -19.38 -17.21 32.73
C HIS A 109 -19.41 -17.52 31.23
N GLY A 110 -19.80 -18.75 30.84
CA GLY A 110 -19.87 -19.18 29.44
C GLY A 110 -20.63 -18.22 28.52
N PRO A 111 -21.85 -17.76 28.86
CA PRO A 111 -22.58 -16.78 28.06
C PRO A 111 -21.87 -15.44 27.87
N ASP A 112 -21.15 -14.93 28.88
CA ASP A 112 -20.35 -13.69 28.73
C ASP A 112 -19.17 -13.88 27.80
N LEU A 113 -18.42 -14.98 27.94
CA LEU A 113 -17.35 -15.33 27.02
C LEU A 113 -17.87 -15.47 25.59
N ALA A 114 -18.98 -16.18 25.38
CA ALA A 114 -19.58 -16.35 24.05
C ALA A 114 -19.97 -15.00 23.43
N ALA A 115 -20.58 -14.09 24.17
CA ALA A 115 -20.96 -12.76 23.69
C ALA A 115 -19.74 -11.93 23.26
N ARG A 116 -18.64 -12.00 24.04
CA ARG A 116 -17.38 -11.31 23.72
C ARG A 116 -16.71 -11.89 22.48
N LEU A 117 -16.63 -13.21 22.37
CA LEU A 117 -16.12 -13.90 21.19
C LEU A 117 -16.90 -13.51 19.94
N GLN A 118 -18.24 -13.48 20.03
CA GLN A 118 -19.11 -13.06 18.94
C GLN A 118 -18.88 -11.60 18.54
N LEU A 119 -18.73 -10.71 19.51
CA LEU A 119 -18.46 -9.29 19.26
C LEU A 119 -17.14 -9.10 18.50
N HIS A 120 -16.05 -9.72 18.99
CA HIS A 120 -14.74 -9.56 18.39
C HIS A 120 -14.63 -10.22 17.02
N LEU A 121 -15.28 -11.37 16.82
CA LEU A 121 -15.39 -11.98 15.48
C LEU A 121 -16.15 -11.07 14.51
N LYS A 122 -17.23 -10.42 14.96
CA LYS A 122 -17.98 -9.46 14.14
C LYS A 122 -17.13 -8.25 13.77
N ILE A 123 -16.37 -7.70 14.71
CA ILE A 123 -15.44 -6.59 14.45
C ILE A 123 -14.41 -7.00 13.39
N LYS A 124 -13.78 -8.17 13.54
CA LYS A 124 -12.82 -8.70 12.58
C LYS A 124 -13.42 -8.83 11.17
N LYS A 125 -14.59 -9.43 11.05
CA LYS A 125 -15.28 -9.57 9.75
C LYS A 125 -15.57 -8.21 9.11
N LEU A 126 -16.03 -7.23 9.88
CA LEU A 126 -16.30 -5.88 9.37
C LEU A 126 -15.01 -5.16 8.92
N GLN A 127 -13.91 -5.34 9.64
CA GLN A 127 -12.60 -4.81 9.25
C GLN A 127 -12.11 -5.42 7.93
N ASP A 128 -12.23 -6.75 7.78
CA ASP A 128 -11.85 -7.46 6.55
C ASP A 128 -12.71 -7.04 5.36
N GLU A 129 -14.03 -6.94 5.56
CA GLU A 129 -14.94 -6.43 4.52
C GLU A 129 -14.60 -5.00 4.10
N LEU A 130 -14.29 -4.13 5.05
CA LEU A 130 -13.89 -2.75 4.77
C LEU A 130 -12.57 -2.70 3.99
N MET A 131 -11.59 -3.53 4.36
CA MET A 131 -10.31 -3.64 3.65
C MET A 131 -10.52 -4.06 2.19
N VAL A 132 -11.32 -5.11 1.95
CA VAL A 132 -11.64 -5.58 0.58
C VAL A 132 -12.38 -4.51 -0.23
N LYS A 133 -13.33 -3.79 0.39
CA LYS A 133 -14.03 -2.69 -0.28
C LYS A 133 -13.10 -1.54 -0.62
N ASN A 134 -12.21 -1.15 0.29
CA ASN A 134 -11.22 -0.10 0.04
C ASN A 134 -10.25 -0.47 -1.09
N GLU A 135 -9.76 -1.72 -1.12
CA GLU A 135 -8.93 -2.22 -2.23
C GLU A 135 -9.68 -2.22 -3.56
N THR A 136 -10.97 -2.55 -3.53
CA THR A 136 -11.82 -2.53 -4.73
C THR A 136 -12.03 -1.11 -5.23
N LEU A 137 -12.32 -0.16 -4.33
CA LEU A 137 -12.47 1.26 -4.67
C LEU A 137 -11.15 1.84 -5.20
N ALA A 138 -10.01 1.50 -4.58
CA ALA A 138 -8.69 1.90 -5.07
C ALA A 138 -8.42 1.35 -6.48
N ARG A 139 -8.82 0.10 -6.76
CA ARG A 139 -8.73 -0.49 -8.10
C ARG A 139 -9.64 0.20 -9.13
N LEU A 140 -10.78 0.69 -8.71
CA LEU A 140 -11.72 1.42 -9.59
C LEU A 140 -11.31 2.88 -9.77
N SER A 141 -10.50 3.44 -8.90
CA SER A 141 -9.99 4.80 -9.05
C SER A 141 -9.14 4.92 -10.31
N THR A 142 -9.46 5.89 -11.14
CA THR A 142 -8.69 6.20 -12.35
C THR A 142 -7.67 7.29 -12.12
N SER A 143 -7.67 7.91 -10.94
CA SER A 143 -6.75 9.00 -10.56
C SER A 143 -6.02 8.67 -9.27
N ASP A 144 -4.75 9.06 -9.21
CA ASP A 144 -3.90 8.97 -8.02
C ASP A 144 -4.29 10.06 -7.03
N PRO A 145 -4.52 9.73 -5.74
CA PRO A 145 -5.05 10.69 -4.77
C PRO A 145 -4.04 11.77 -4.34
N VAL A 146 -2.73 11.53 -4.51
CA VAL A 146 -1.68 12.49 -4.15
C VAL A 146 -1.45 13.49 -5.27
N THR A 147 -1.36 13.01 -6.50
CA THR A 147 -0.96 13.80 -7.66
C THR A 147 -2.12 14.30 -8.52
N GLY A 148 -3.31 13.70 -8.41
CA GLY A 148 -4.43 13.97 -9.32
C GLY A 148 -4.23 13.40 -10.74
N LEU A 149 -3.02 12.95 -11.09
CA LEU A 149 -2.71 12.25 -12.34
C LEU A 149 -3.50 10.95 -12.46
N ARG A 150 -3.53 10.36 -13.64
CA ARG A 150 -4.10 9.02 -13.83
C ARG A 150 -3.24 7.97 -13.11
N THR A 151 -3.88 6.89 -12.67
CA THR A 151 -3.15 5.76 -12.09
C THR A 151 -2.32 5.04 -13.16
N ARG A 152 -1.23 4.37 -12.73
CA ARG A 152 -0.41 3.52 -13.61
C ARG A 152 -1.25 2.60 -14.50
N ARG A 153 -2.24 1.94 -13.90
CA ARG A 153 -3.12 1.04 -14.64
C ARG A 153 -3.84 1.77 -15.76
N TYR A 154 -4.45 2.91 -15.47
CA TYR A 154 -5.21 3.68 -16.45
C TYR A 154 -4.32 4.15 -17.61
N VAL A 155 -3.16 4.74 -17.31
CA VAL A 155 -2.27 5.25 -18.36
C VAL A 155 -1.69 4.11 -19.21
N SER A 156 -1.43 2.93 -18.63
CA SER A 156 -0.98 1.74 -19.39
C SER A 156 -2.09 1.17 -20.29
N GLU A 157 -3.34 1.15 -19.83
CA GLU A 157 -4.49 0.76 -20.65
C GLU A 157 -4.67 1.71 -21.85
N VAL A 158 -4.58 3.04 -21.60
CA VAL A 158 -4.65 4.05 -22.66
C VAL A 158 -3.50 3.87 -23.65
N LEU A 159 -2.27 3.71 -23.16
CA LEU A 159 -1.10 3.50 -24.04
C LEU A 159 -1.29 2.28 -24.93
N SER A 160 -1.76 1.16 -24.39
CA SER A 160 -2.00 -0.07 -25.16
C SER A 160 -3.02 0.15 -26.28
N ILE A 161 -4.09 0.91 -26.01
CA ILE A 161 -5.10 1.24 -27.01
C ILE A 161 -4.52 2.17 -28.10
N GLU A 162 -3.81 3.23 -27.69
CA GLU A 162 -3.24 4.21 -28.62
C GLU A 162 -2.11 3.61 -29.46
N PHE A 163 -1.32 2.68 -28.89
CA PHE A 163 -0.32 1.91 -29.62
C PHE A 163 -0.96 1.10 -30.77
N LEU A 164 -2.05 0.38 -30.50
CA LEU A 164 -2.79 -0.36 -31.53
C LEU A 164 -3.39 0.56 -32.60
N ARG A 165 -3.83 1.76 -32.21
CA ARG A 165 -4.33 2.78 -33.14
C ARG A 165 -3.20 3.35 -34.00
N ALA A 166 -2.06 3.74 -33.40
CA ALA A 166 -0.90 4.24 -34.10
C ALA A 166 -0.43 3.24 -35.16
N ARG A 167 -0.30 1.96 -34.77
CA ARG A 167 0.07 0.86 -35.67
C ARG A 167 -0.94 0.64 -36.82
N ARG A 168 -2.26 0.80 -36.53
CA ARG A 168 -3.31 0.57 -37.56
C ARG A 168 -3.41 1.71 -38.55
N TYR A 169 -3.25 2.94 -38.10
CA TYR A 169 -3.54 4.13 -38.88
C TYR A 169 -2.28 4.89 -39.31
N ASP A 170 -1.11 4.34 -39.02
CA ASP A 170 0.21 4.97 -39.30
C ASP A 170 0.25 6.43 -38.77
N SER A 171 -0.21 6.61 -37.53
CA SER A 171 -0.28 7.92 -36.90
C SER A 171 0.80 8.05 -35.82
N PRO A 172 1.44 9.23 -35.71
CA PRO A 172 2.47 9.43 -34.70
C PRO A 172 1.89 9.28 -33.29
N LEU A 173 2.65 8.64 -32.43
CA LEU A 173 2.37 8.46 -31.01
C LEU A 173 3.67 8.57 -30.26
N SER A 174 3.76 9.45 -29.29
CA SER A 174 4.94 9.58 -28.43
C SER A 174 4.57 9.40 -26.97
N ILE A 175 5.54 9.02 -26.18
CA ILE A 175 5.43 9.00 -24.72
C ILE A 175 6.60 9.76 -24.10
N ILE A 176 6.34 10.30 -22.90
CA ILE A 176 7.38 10.88 -22.04
C ILE A 176 7.38 10.10 -20.73
N MET A 177 8.53 9.54 -20.37
CA MET A 177 8.80 8.97 -19.05
C MET A 177 9.60 9.98 -18.23
N GLY A 178 9.10 10.40 -17.09
CA GLY A 178 9.76 11.36 -16.19
C GLY A 178 10.01 10.79 -14.81
N ASP A 179 11.08 11.25 -14.19
CA ASP A 179 11.45 10.88 -12.82
C ASP A 179 12.04 12.09 -12.10
N LEU A 180 11.53 12.40 -10.90
CA LEU A 180 11.98 13.53 -10.10
C LEU A 180 13.38 13.27 -9.54
N ASP A 181 14.31 14.13 -9.89
CA ASP A 181 15.71 13.98 -9.51
C ASP A 181 15.89 14.07 -7.99
N TYR A 182 16.56 13.06 -7.44
CA TYR A 182 16.87 12.99 -6.00
C TYR A 182 15.65 13.07 -5.07
N PHE A 183 14.47 12.66 -5.49
CA PHE A 183 13.24 12.77 -4.70
C PHE A 183 13.34 12.09 -3.32
N LYS A 184 14.09 10.98 -3.23
CA LYS A 184 14.39 10.37 -1.93
C LYS A 184 15.04 11.36 -0.95
N LYS A 185 15.94 12.24 -1.42
CA LYS A 185 16.57 13.27 -0.56
C LYS A 185 15.55 14.31 -0.09
N VAL A 186 14.53 14.61 -0.89
CA VAL A 186 13.41 15.48 -0.47
C VAL A 186 12.69 14.84 0.71
N ASN A 187 12.30 13.58 0.61
CA ASN A 187 11.66 12.85 1.69
C ASN A 187 12.55 12.75 2.94
N ASP A 188 13.82 12.43 2.77
CA ASP A 188 14.77 12.27 3.88
C ASP A 188 15.03 13.59 4.62
N ASN A 189 15.03 14.74 3.91
CA ASN A 189 15.35 16.06 4.49
C ASN A 189 14.14 16.82 5.00
N PHE A 190 12.95 16.65 4.36
CA PHE A 190 11.75 17.45 4.60
C PHE A 190 10.53 16.61 5.05
N GLY A 191 10.67 15.28 5.06
CA GLY A 191 9.60 14.34 5.42
C GLY A 191 8.65 14.02 4.27
N HIS A 192 7.89 12.92 4.42
CA HIS A 192 6.99 12.43 3.38
C HIS A 192 5.86 13.40 3.01
N LEU A 193 5.35 14.19 3.95
CA LEU A 193 4.32 15.20 3.66
C LEU A 193 4.84 16.29 2.72
N ALA A 194 6.10 16.68 2.83
CA ALA A 194 6.73 17.61 1.91
C ALA A 194 6.94 16.97 0.53
N GLY A 195 7.33 15.69 0.49
CA GLY A 195 7.41 14.94 -0.75
C GLY A 195 6.07 14.84 -1.47
N ASP A 196 4.99 14.58 -0.75
CA ASP A 196 3.63 14.54 -1.33
C ASP A 196 3.20 15.91 -1.88
N ALA A 197 3.53 17.00 -1.18
CA ALA A 197 3.28 18.37 -1.66
C ALA A 197 4.07 18.69 -2.94
N VAL A 198 5.34 18.27 -3.02
CA VAL A 198 6.16 18.40 -4.25
C VAL A 198 5.55 17.59 -5.39
N LEU A 199 5.18 16.32 -5.17
CA LEU A 199 4.54 15.47 -6.18
C LEU A 199 3.24 16.12 -6.69
N HIS A 200 2.43 16.67 -5.81
CA HIS A 200 1.20 17.38 -6.18
C HIS A 200 1.48 18.59 -7.04
N GLY A 201 2.36 19.50 -6.60
CA GLY A 201 2.69 20.73 -7.32
C GLY A 201 3.33 20.46 -8.70
N VAL A 202 4.25 19.48 -8.78
CA VAL A 202 4.80 19.02 -10.06
C VAL A 202 3.69 18.54 -10.98
N SER A 203 2.80 17.69 -10.46
CA SER A 203 1.71 17.13 -11.26
C SER A 203 0.75 18.17 -11.79
N GLU A 204 0.44 19.21 -11.02
CA GLU A 204 -0.35 20.36 -11.49
C GLU A 204 0.32 21.08 -12.66
N LEU A 205 1.63 21.34 -12.60
CA LEU A 205 2.38 21.95 -13.70
C LEU A 205 2.28 21.08 -14.97
N LEU A 206 2.45 19.78 -14.84
CA LEU A 206 2.41 18.85 -15.97
C LEU A 206 1.02 18.78 -16.60
N ILE A 207 -0.03 18.64 -15.78
CA ILE A 207 -1.43 18.57 -16.26
C ILE A 207 -1.82 19.82 -17.03
N ASN A 208 -1.42 21.00 -16.56
CA ASN A 208 -1.76 22.28 -17.19
C ASN A 208 -1.16 22.46 -18.59
N GLU A 209 -0.11 21.71 -18.91
CA GLU A 209 0.56 21.76 -20.22
C GLU A 209 0.13 20.64 -21.19
N LEU A 210 -0.57 19.63 -20.69
CA LEU A 210 -1.15 18.55 -21.50
C LEU A 210 -2.39 19.04 -22.25
N ARG A 211 -2.55 18.56 -23.49
CA ARG A 211 -3.78 18.75 -24.26
C ARG A 211 -4.88 17.87 -23.70
N ALA A 212 -6.13 18.20 -23.98
CA ALA A 212 -7.28 17.41 -23.58
C ALA A 212 -7.27 15.95 -24.10
N THR A 213 -6.50 15.68 -25.15
CA THR A 213 -6.32 14.34 -25.75
C THR A 213 -5.17 13.57 -25.14
N ASP A 214 -4.25 14.24 -24.47
CA ASP A 214 -3.07 13.63 -23.88
C ASP A 214 -3.40 13.10 -22.47
N VAL A 215 -2.70 12.08 -22.02
CA VAL A 215 -2.97 11.45 -20.74
C VAL A 215 -1.68 11.37 -19.93
N GLY A 216 -1.66 12.04 -18.78
CA GLY A 216 -0.59 11.93 -17.80
C GLY A 216 -0.97 10.99 -16.65
N GLY A 217 -0.07 10.11 -16.24
CA GLY A 217 -0.27 9.17 -15.16
C GLY A 217 0.93 9.05 -14.24
N ARG A 218 0.68 8.78 -12.95
CA ARG A 218 1.71 8.37 -12.00
C ARG A 218 2.06 6.91 -12.28
N TYR A 219 3.27 6.69 -12.76
CA TYR A 219 3.71 5.36 -13.18
C TYR A 219 4.42 4.58 -12.07
N GLY A 220 5.11 5.28 -11.18
CA GLY A 220 5.79 4.76 -10.00
C GLY A 220 5.69 5.69 -8.80
N GLY A 221 6.57 5.57 -7.83
CA GLY A 221 6.62 6.43 -6.66
C GLY A 221 6.77 7.91 -7.01
N GLU A 222 7.82 8.22 -7.79
CA GLU A 222 8.17 9.55 -8.29
C GLU A 222 8.22 9.59 -9.82
N GLU A 223 7.76 8.51 -10.48
CA GLU A 223 7.77 8.34 -11.92
C GLU A 223 6.44 8.73 -12.54
N ILE A 224 6.50 9.44 -13.65
CA ILE A 224 5.37 9.95 -14.41
C ILE A 224 5.48 9.49 -15.86
N LEU A 225 4.37 8.98 -16.41
CA LEU A 225 4.25 8.61 -17.81
C LEU A 225 3.20 9.49 -18.48
N ALA A 226 3.55 10.13 -19.60
CA ALA A 226 2.57 10.78 -20.45
C ALA A 226 2.46 10.09 -21.80
N VAL A 227 1.21 9.94 -22.26
CA VAL A 227 0.86 9.43 -23.61
C VAL A 227 0.38 10.61 -24.43
N LEU A 228 1.09 10.92 -25.49
CA LEU A 228 0.88 12.07 -26.35
C LEU A 228 0.28 11.63 -27.69
N HIS A 229 -1.00 11.86 -27.83
CA HIS A 229 -1.76 11.45 -29.00
C HIS A 229 -1.42 12.31 -30.23
N ARG A 230 -1.15 11.67 -31.39
CA ARG A 230 -0.76 12.34 -32.64
C ARG A 230 0.37 13.37 -32.43
N CYS A 231 1.39 12.95 -31.71
CA CYS A 231 2.58 13.75 -31.43
C CYS A 231 3.80 12.98 -31.90
N ASP A 232 4.65 13.60 -32.69
CA ASP A 232 5.93 13.10 -33.10
C ASP A 232 7.00 13.30 -32.02
N LEU A 233 8.18 12.72 -32.23
CA LEU A 233 9.30 12.83 -31.30
C LEU A 233 9.68 14.29 -31.01
N GLN A 234 9.69 15.14 -32.04
CA GLN A 234 10.09 16.53 -31.89
C GLN A 234 9.08 17.32 -31.05
N GLY A 235 7.79 17.12 -31.26
CA GLY A 235 6.74 17.72 -30.46
C GLY A 235 6.80 17.27 -28.99
N ALA A 236 7.09 15.99 -28.77
CA ALA A 236 7.23 15.44 -27.42
C ALA A 236 8.49 15.96 -26.71
N LEU A 237 9.62 16.13 -27.42
CA LEU A 237 10.83 16.76 -26.87
C LEU A 237 10.60 18.22 -26.48
N VAL A 238 9.86 18.98 -27.29
CA VAL A 238 9.50 20.39 -26.96
C VAL A 238 8.63 20.44 -25.70
N LEU A 239 7.65 19.54 -25.56
CA LEU A 239 6.85 19.45 -24.33
C LEU A 239 7.70 19.05 -23.12
N GLY A 240 8.59 18.07 -23.29
CA GLY A 240 9.52 17.65 -22.24
C GLY A 240 10.40 18.79 -21.73
N GLU A 241 10.97 19.61 -22.63
CA GLU A 241 11.78 20.76 -22.22
C GLU A 241 10.95 21.86 -21.51
N ARG A 242 9.70 22.07 -21.91
CA ARG A 242 8.81 22.98 -21.17
C ARG A 242 8.56 22.45 -19.76
N TRP A 243 8.24 21.16 -19.61
CA TRP A 243 8.05 20.53 -18.30
C TRP A 243 9.28 20.68 -17.41
N ARG A 244 10.45 20.31 -17.98
CA ARG A 244 11.72 20.44 -17.27
C ARG A 244 11.94 21.88 -16.77
N GLY A 245 11.75 22.88 -17.64
CA GLY A 245 11.92 24.29 -17.30
C GLY A 245 10.87 24.80 -16.29
N SER A 246 9.62 24.39 -16.42
CA SER A 246 8.55 24.77 -15.48
C SER A 246 8.80 24.19 -14.08
N ILE A 247 9.31 22.95 -13.99
CA ILE A 247 9.64 22.32 -12.71
C ILE A 247 10.90 22.95 -12.10
N GLU A 248 11.98 23.14 -12.88
CA GLU A 248 13.22 23.76 -12.39
C GLU A 248 12.99 25.17 -11.81
N ASN A 249 12.06 25.94 -12.41
CA ASN A 249 11.71 27.29 -11.97
C ASN A 249 10.48 27.31 -11.04
N GLY A 250 9.93 26.17 -10.70
CA GLY A 250 8.76 26.06 -9.81
C GLY A 250 9.08 26.43 -8.37
N ASP A 251 8.12 27.08 -7.72
CA ASP A 251 8.22 27.38 -6.28
C ASP A 251 7.58 26.25 -5.47
N PHE A 252 8.41 25.30 -5.03
CA PHE A 252 7.99 24.23 -4.14
C PHE A 252 8.42 24.55 -2.71
N GLU A 253 7.49 24.41 -1.76
CA GLU A 253 7.74 24.72 -0.36
C GLU A 253 7.35 23.54 0.54
N SER A 254 8.13 23.32 1.59
CA SER A 254 7.76 22.43 2.67
C SER A 254 6.69 23.06 3.57
N PRO A 255 5.97 22.28 4.39
CA PRO A 255 4.94 22.80 5.31
C PRO A 255 5.43 23.89 6.28
N ASP A 256 6.74 23.94 6.54
CA ASP A 256 7.39 24.96 7.37
C ASP A 256 7.93 26.18 6.57
N GLY A 257 7.57 26.28 5.26
CA GLY A 257 7.91 27.41 4.40
C GLY A 257 9.33 27.42 3.83
N ARG A 258 10.07 26.31 3.93
CA ARG A 258 11.39 26.19 3.30
C ARG A 258 11.26 25.83 1.83
N LYS A 259 11.98 26.54 0.97
CA LYS A 259 12.04 26.23 -0.47
C LYS A 259 12.72 24.87 -0.71
N ILE A 260 12.12 24.08 -1.60
CA ILE A 260 12.61 22.76 -2.00
C ILE A 260 12.99 22.86 -3.48
N PRO A 261 14.28 22.81 -3.84
CA PRO A 261 14.69 22.76 -5.24
C PRO A 261 14.34 21.37 -5.82
N VAL A 262 13.61 21.37 -6.94
CA VAL A 262 13.17 20.16 -7.63
C VAL A 262 13.59 20.25 -9.08
N THR A 263 14.13 19.16 -9.62
CA THR A 263 14.37 18.98 -11.04
C THR A 263 13.81 17.65 -11.52
N ILE A 264 13.66 17.48 -12.81
CA ILE A 264 13.15 16.26 -13.42
C ILE A 264 14.04 15.84 -14.58
N SER A 265 14.28 14.54 -14.69
CA SER A 265 14.86 13.92 -15.87
C SER A 265 13.76 13.28 -16.69
N LEU A 266 13.83 13.43 -18.02
CA LEU A 266 12.78 12.99 -18.93
C LEU A 266 13.39 12.15 -20.08
N GLY A 267 12.77 11.02 -20.38
CA GLY A 267 13.02 10.20 -21.53
C GLY A 267 11.83 10.23 -22.48
N VAL A 268 12.07 10.48 -23.75
CA VAL A 268 11.04 10.59 -24.78
C VAL A 268 11.23 9.52 -25.82
N ALA A 269 10.14 8.84 -26.20
CA ALA A 269 10.14 7.89 -27.30
C ALA A 269 8.93 8.08 -28.21
N GLU A 270 9.13 7.87 -29.51
CA GLU A 270 8.06 7.83 -30.50
C GLU A 270 7.83 6.38 -30.93
N PHE A 271 6.58 6.03 -31.21
CA PHE A 271 6.19 4.76 -31.80
C PHE A 271 6.89 4.56 -33.15
N HIS A 272 7.48 3.39 -33.35
CA HIS A 272 8.04 2.96 -34.65
C HIS A 272 7.27 1.71 -35.14
N PRO A 273 7.01 1.58 -36.46
CA PRO A 273 6.27 0.45 -37.02
C PRO A 273 6.84 -0.93 -36.71
N ASP A 274 8.15 -1.03 -36.44
CA ASP A 274 8.81 -2.29 -36.06
C ASP A 274 8.51 -2.73 -34.63
N MET A 275 8.00 -1.83 -33.77
CA MET A 275 7.57 -2.18 -32.41
C MET A 275 6.34 -3.08 -32.44
N THR A 276 6.39 -4.16 -31.67
CA THR A 276 5.32 -5.17 -31.65
C THR A 276 4.38 -4.99 -30.44
N THR A 277 4.86 -4.38 -29.38
CA THR A 277 4.13 -4.15 -28.13
C THR A 277 4.31 -2.72 -27.62
N ALA A 278 3.34 -2.27 -26.81
CA ALA A 278 3.45 -0.98 -26.14
C ALA A 278 4.59 -0.94 -25.10
N ASP A 279 4.97 -2.11 -24.57
CA ASP A 279 6.07 -2.22 -23.60
C ASP A 279 7.43 -1.88 -24.23
N GLU A 280 7.64 -2.18 -25.54
CA GLU A 280 8.85 -1.77 -26.26
C GLU A 280 8.97 -0.24 -26.38
N LEU A 281 7.84 0.46 -26.53
CA LEU A 281 7.83 1.91 -26.54
C LEU A 281 8.16 2.48 -25.15
N VAL A 282 7.62 1.86 -24.07
CA VAL A 282 7.95 2.22 -22.70
C VAL A 282 9.44 1.98 -22.41
N GLU A 283 9.97 0.84 -22.83
CA GLU A 283 11.39 0.51 -22.66
C GLU A 283 12.31 1.52 -23.39
N ALA A 284 11.94 1.94 -24.59
CA ALA A 284 12.70 2.95 -25.33
C ALA A 284 12.72 4.30 -24.59
N ALA A 285 11.60 4.72 -24.01
CA ALA A 285 11.53 5.93 -23.18
C ALA A 285 12.31 5.79 -21.86
N ASP A 286 12.25 4.63 -21.21
CA ASP A 286 13.01 4.35 -19.97
C ASP A 286 14.52 4.37 -20.23
N GLN A 287 14.99 3.78 -21.31
CA GLN A 287 16.40 3.87 -21.72
C GLN A 287 16.85 5.30 -22.02
N ALA A 288 15.98 6.13 -22.60
CA ALA A 288 16.24 7.55 -22.79
C ALA A 288 16.29 8.29 -21.44
N LEU A 289 15.37 8.02 -20.52
CA LEU A 289 15.38 8.55 -19.15
C LEU A 289 16.68 8.15 -18.40
N TYR A 290 17.11 6.91 -18.55
CA TYR A 290 18.36 6.46 -17.96
C TYR A 290 19.55 7.29 -18.48
N ARG A 291 19.62 7.54 -19.80
CA ARG A 291 20.67 8.43 -20.37
C ARG A 291 20.59 9.85 -19.82
N ALA A 292 19.38 10.39 -19.66
CA ALA A 292 19.20 11.71 -19.05
C ALA A 292 19.75 11.76 -17.61
N LYS A 293 19.48 10.74 -16.81
CA LYS A 293 20.03 10.62 -15.45
C LYS A 293 21.55 10.47 -15.43
N ASP A 294 22.12 9.65 -16.31
CA ASP A 294 23.56 9.39 -16.39
C ASP A 294 24.33 10.63 -16.90
N ALA A 295 23.76 11.36 -17.85
CA ALA A 295 24.36 12.59 -18.40
C ALA A 295 24.30 13.81 -17.47
N GLY A 296 23.84 13.67 -16.21
CA GLY A 296 23.85 14.72 -15.18
C GLY A 296 22.51 15.22 -14.73
N ARG A 297 21.42 14.53 -15.09
CA ARG A 297 20.03 14.87 -14.73
C ARG A 297 19.52 16.20 -15.27
N ASN A 298 18.33 16.62 -14.83
CA ASN A 298 17.67 17.89 -15.20
C ASN A 298 17.72 18.13 -16.71
N ARG A 299 17.30 17.15 -17.49
CA ARG A 299 17.32 17.21 -18.97
C ARG A 299 16.32 16.29 -19.62
N VAL A 300 16.14 16.48 -20.91
CA VAL A 300 15.32 15.64 -21.78
C VAL A 300 16.23 14.90 -22.74
N GLU A 301 16.04 13.59 -22.87
CA GLU A 301 16.71 12.75 -23.87
C GLU A 301 15.68 12.03 -24.72
N GLY A 302 15.89 12.01 -26.04
CA GLY A 302 15.07 11.26 -26.98
C GLY A 302 15.60 9.86 -27.20
N ALA A 303 14.72 8.88 -27.39
CA ALA A 303 15.13 7.59 -27.94
C ALA A 303 15.65 7.76 -29.36
N PRO A 304 16.71 7.04 -29.77
CA PRO A 304 17.15 7.07 -31.15
C PRO A 304 16.04 6.50 -32.06
N ASN A 305 15.76 7.18 -33.16
CA ASN A 305 14.95 6.60 -34.22
C ASN A 305 15.73 5.45 -34.79
N SER A 306 15.30 4.22 -34.56
CA SER A 306 15.95 2.99 -35.10
C SER A 306 15.75 2.89 -36.60
#